data_2fa0c9541d68de15dddddc869c243a52
#
_entry.id   2fa0c9541d68de15dddddc869c243a52
#
_cell.length_a   1.000
_cell.length_b   1.000
_cell.length_c   1.000
_cell.angle_alpha   90.00
_cell.angle_beta   90.00
_cell.angle_gamma   90.00
#
_symmetry.space_group_name_H-M   'P 1'
#
loop_
_entity.id
_entity.type
_entity.pdbx_description
1 polymer ?
#
loop_
_entity_poly.entity_id
_entity_poly.type
_entity_poly.pdbx_seq_one_letter_code
_entity_poly.pdbx_strand_id
1 'polypeptide(L)'
;MDSQSKSGTARPAPLVSSIATTLHFLQPKPLFDTEKPFAFRYDVAAQGIPQTNMEMGPHPCTVTNIRGIEDRFTLEQHGFEVIRVGDTIPYEDFHDEVAVGGYFRVLEDVLKKRLGASSVQAFRHGVW
;
A
#
# COMPACT_ATOMS: atom_id res chain seq x y z
N MET A 1 -28.81 38.60 -29.67
CA MET A 1 -28.03 38.37 -28.45
C MET A 1 -28.18 36.89 -28.09
N ASP A 2 -27.32 36.06 -28.66
CA ASP A 2 -27.43 34.62 -28.52
C ASP A 2 -26.53 34.16 -27.35
N SER A 3 -27.20 33.68 -26.31
CA SER A 3 -26.52 33.03 -25.19
C SER A 3 -26.28 31.56 -25.52
N GLN A 4 -25.07 31.22 -25.97
CA GLN A 4 -24.67 29.82 -26.12
C GLN A 4 -24.44 29.19 -24.75
N SER A 5 -25.35 28.32 -24.36
CA SER A 5 -25.18 27.40 -23.23
C SER A 5 -24.11 26.36 -23.59
N LYS A 6 -22.94 26.42 -22.92
CA LYS A 6 -21.92 25.37 -22.98
C LYS A 6 -22.42 24.15 -22.21
N SER A 7 -22.93 23.14 -22.92
CA SER A 7 -23.19 21.83 -22.34
C SER A 7 -21.85 21.18 -21.97
N GLY A 8 -21.53 21.16 -20.68
CA GLY A 8 -20.41 20.40 -20.17
C GLY A 8 -20.72 18.92 -20.33
N THR A 9 -20.01 18.24 -21.23
CA THR A 9 -20.07 16.79 -21.39
C THR A 9 -19.52 16.15 -20.13
N ALA A 10 -20.40 15.62 -19.29
CA ALA A 10 -19.97 14.87 -18.10
C ALA A 10 -19.14 13.67 -18.57
N ARG A 11 -17.92 13.58 -18.07
CA ARG A 11 -17.02 12.44 -18.31
C ARG A 11 -17.71 11.18 -17.78
N PRO A 12 -17.85 10.11 -18.58
CA PRO A 12 -18.48 8.88 -18.11
C PRO A 12 -17.74 8.34 -16.89
N ALA A 13 -18.49 7.87 -15.90
CA ALA A 13 -17.91 7.25 -14.72
C ALA A 13 -17.01 6.08 -15.14
N PRO A 14 -15.82 5.92 -14.56
CA PRO A 14 -14.94 4.83 -14.90
C PRO A 14 -15.62 3.48 -14.61
N LEU A 15 -15.56 2.56 -15.57
CA LEU A 15 -16.01 1.19 -15.37
C LEU A 15 -15.08 0.53 -14.37
N VAL A 16 -15.58 0.27 -13.17
CA VAL A 16 -14.88 -0.49 -12.15
C VAL A 16 -14.78 -1.94 -12.63
N SER A 17 -13.57 -2.39 -12.95
CA SER A 17 -13.30 -3.77 -13.32
C SER A 17 -12.78 -4.55 -12.11
N SER A 18 -13.19 -5.81 -12.00
CA SER A 18 -12.74 -6.70 -10.94
C SER A 18 -12.30 -8.03 -11.53
N ILE A 19 -11.31 -8.66 -10.90
CA ILE A 19 -10.81 -9.99 -11.25
C ILE A 19 -10.95 -10.93 -10.05
N ALA A 20 -11.41 -12.14 -10.30
CA ALA A 20 -11.34 -13.21 -9.32
C ALA A 20 -9.92 -13.78 -9.30
N THR A 21 -9.37 -13.98 -8.11
CA THR A 21 -8.03 -14.50 -7.90
C THR A 21 -7.96 -15.27 -6.58
N THR A 22 -6.81 -15.86 -6.30
CA THR A 22 -6.54 -16.52 -5.03
C THR A 22 -5.37 -15.83 -4.35
N LEU A 23 -5.58 -15.38 -3.13
CA LEU A 23 -4.53 -14.85 -2.26
C LEU A 23 -4.26 -15.83 -1.13
N HIS A 24 -3.04 -15.80 -0.61
CA HIS A 24 -2.66 -16.65 0.51
C HIS A 24 -2.63 -15.83 1.79
N PHE A 25 -3.38 -16.30 2.79
CA PHE A 25 -3.45 -15.67 4.11
C PHE A 25 -3.03 -16.66 5.19
N LEU A 26 -2.65 -16.10 6.34
CA LEU A 26 -2.37 -16.90 7.52
C LEU A 26 -3.60 -17.76 7.88
N GLN A 27 -3.39 -19.08 8.00
CA GLN A 27 -4.45 -19.98 8.42
C GLN A 27 -4.71 -19.84 9.92
N PRO A 28 -5.98 -19.77 10.35
CA PRO A 28 -6.30 -19.78 11.76
C PRO A 28 -5.90 -21.14 12.36
N LYS A 29 -5.18 -21.09 13.47
CA LYS A 29 -4.76 -22.29 14.23
C LYS A 29 -5.07 -22.07 15.71
N PRO A 30 -5.53 -23.11 16.44
CA PRO A 30 -5.71 -23.03 17.90
C PRO A 30 -4.42 -22.60 18.63
N LEU A 31 -3.25 -22.88 18.05
CA LEU A 31 -1.96 -22.46 18.57
C LEU A 31 -1.88 -20.92 18.74
N PHE A 32 -2.53 -20.16 17.87
CA PHE A 32 -2.48 -18.70 17.91
C PHE A 32 -3.35 -18.07 19.01
N ASP A 33 -4.12 -18.86 19.73
CA ASP A 33 -4.80 -18.42 20.94
C ASP A 33 -3.81 -18.20 22.10
N THR A 34 -2.65 -18.88 22.06
CA THR A 34 -1.62 -18.84 23.11
C THR A 34 -0.25 -18.38 22.61
N GLU A 35 0.07 -18.57 21.33
CA GLU A 35 1.33 -18.17 20.72
C GLU A 35 1.11 -17.17 19.61
N LYS A 36 1.98 -16.17 19.51
CA LYS A 36 1.95 -15.25 18.37
C LYS A 36 2.51 -15.90 17.11
N PRO A 37 1.92 -15.65 15.92
CA PRO A 37 2.55 -16.01 14.66
C PRO A 37 3.95 -15.37 14.53
N PHE A 38 4.93 -16.15 14.09
CA PHE A 38 6.30 -15.67 13.89
C PHE A 38 6.95 -16.26 12.65
N ALA A 39 7.94 -15.54 12.10
CA ALA A 39 8.91 -16.03 11.14
C ALA A 39 10.25 -15.36 11.38
N PHE A 40 11.32 -16.15 11.48
CA PHE A 40 12.67 -15.62 11.56
C PHE A 40 13.20 -15.30 10.17
N ARG A 41 13.89 -14.18 10.03
CA ARG A 41 14.56 -13.77 8.78
C ARG A 41 15.97 -14.32 8.62
N TYR A 42 16.49 -14.96 9.65
CA TYR A 42 17.79 -15.61 9.69
C TYR A 42 17.61 -17.09 10.06
N ASP A 43 18.58 -17.91 9.70
CA ASP A 43 18.53 -19.35 9.98
C ASP A 43 18.63 -19.62 11.49
N VAL A 44 17.66 -20.34 12.02
CA VAL A 44 17.59 -20.76 13.43
C VAL A 44 17.64 -22.27 13.61
N ALA A 45 17.89 -23.03 12.56
CA ALA A 45 17.88 -24.50 12.60
C ALA A 45 18.92 -25.05 13.60
N ALA A 46 20.06 -24.38 13.73
CA ALA A 46 21.11 -24.78 14.67
C ALA A 46 20.69 -24.70 16.16
N GLN A 47 19.67 -23.90 16.47
CA GLN A 47 19.09 -23.77 17.81
C GLN A 47 17.93 -24.73 18.06
N GLY A 48 17.57 -25.58 17.10
CA GLY A 48 16.42 -26.47 17.20
C GLY A 48 15.06 -25.75 17.22
N ILE A 49 15.03 -24.49 16.79
CA ILE A 49 13.82 -23.66 16.75
C ILE A 49 13.22 -23.73 15.33
N PRO A 50 11.89 -23.90 15.18
CA PRO A 50 11.28 -23.86 13.85
C PRO A 50 11.43 -22.48 13.22
N GLN A 51 11.71 -22.43 11.92
CA GLN A 51 11.86 -21.16 11.17
C GLN A 51 10.61 -20.30 11.23
N THR A 52 9.42 -20.93 11.33
CA THR A 52 8.12 -20.27 11.43
C THR A 52 7.11 -21.22 12.04
N ASN A 53 6.10 -20.69 12.72
CA ASN A 53 4.89 -21.41 13.11
C ASN A 53 3.68 -21.04 12.21
N MET A 54 3.91 -20.16 11.20
CA MET A 54 2.86 -19.74 10.28
C MET A 54 2.64 -20.76 9.17
N GLU A 55 1.37 -20.95 8.82
CA GLU A 55 0.96 -21.68 7.65
C GLU A 55 0.05 -20.79 6.81
N MET A 56 0.41 -20.62 5.55
CA MET A 56 -0.36 -19.81 4.62
C MET A 56 -1.26 -20.69 3.77
N GLY A 57 -2.53 -20.31 3.65
CA GLY A 57 -3.50 -21.05 2.86
C GLY A 57 -4.18 -20.19 1.81
N PRO A 58 -4.68 -20.81 0.73
CA PRO A 58 -5.33 -20.10 -0.36
C PRO A 58 -6.75 -19.66 0.03
N HIS A 59 -7.08 -18.42 -0.33
CA HIS A 59 -8.43 -17.86 -0.19
C HIS A 59 -8.89 -17.22 -1.50
N PRO A 60 -10.06 -17.61 -2.03
CA PRO A 60 -10.65 -16.93 -3.17
C PRO A 60 -10.96 -15.47 -2.83
N CYS A 61 -10.51 -14.54 -3.66
CA CYS A 61 -10.70 -13.11 -3.48
C CYS A 61 -11.12 -12.43 -4.77
N THR A 62 -11.80 -11.30 -4.65
CA THR A 62 -12.06 -10.40 -5.77
C THR A 62 -11.21 -9.16 -5.59
N VAL A 63 -10.33 -8.91 -6.56
CA VAL A 63 -9.51 -7.69 -6.61
C VAL A 63 -10.16 -6.68 -7.53
N THR A 64 -10.45 -5.52 -7.01
CA THR A 64 -11.14 -4.46 -7.72
C THR A 64 -10.17 -3.36 -8.16
N ASN A 65 -10.26 -2.96 -9.42
CA ASN A 65 -9.50 -1.84 -9.94
C ASN A 65 -10.08 -0.52 -9.41
N ILE A 66 -9.31 0.19 -8.62
CA ILE A 66 -9.72 1.47 -8.04
C ILE A 66 -9.29 2.69 -8.85
N ARG A 67 -8.62 2.52 -9.99
CA ARG A 67 -8.16 3.63 -10.83
C ARG A 67 -9.34 4.48 -11.31
N GLY A 68 -9.24 5.79 -11.07
CA GLY A 68 -10.28 6.77 -11.39
C GLY A 68 -11.39 6.91 -10.35
N ILE A 69 -11.30 6.16 -9.25
CA ILE A 69 -12.17 6.27 -8.07
C ILE A 69 -11.37 6.30 -6.76
N GLU A 70 -10.07 6.59 -6.84
CA GLU A 70 -9.13 6.56 -5.71
C GLU A 70 -9.58 7.45 -4.55
N ASP A 71 -10.20 8.58 -4.86
CA ASP A 71 -10.74 9.57 -3.92
C ASP A 71 -11.90 9.06 -3.05
N ARG A 72 -12.49 7.90 -3.41
CA ARG A 72 -13.53 7.26 -2.60
C ARG A 72 -12.98 6.46 -1.43
N PHE A 73 -11.66 6.22 -1.43
CA PHE A 73 -11.00 5.42 -0.39
C PHE A 73 -10.28 6.33 0.59
N THR A 74 -10.69 6.27 1.85
CA THR A 74 -10.09 7.05 2.93
C THR A 74 -9.51 6.13 3.99
N LEU A 75 -8.45 6.57 4.63
CA LEU A 75 -7.77 5.81 5.68
C LEU A 75 -8.74 5.45 6.81
N GLU A 76 -9.62 6.37 7.16
CA GLU A 76 -10.56 6.24 8.28
C GLU A 76 -11.65 5.19 8.03
N GLN A 77 -12.11 5.05 6.78
CA GLN A 77 -13.19 4.13 6.43
C GLN A 77 -12.70 2.79 5.87
N HIS A 78 -11.54 2.81 5.19
CA HIS A 78 -11.07 1.65 4.41
C HIS A 78 -9.73 1.11 4.89
N GLY A 79 -9.03 1.82 5.81
CA GLY A 79 -7.72 1.43 6.30
C GLY A 79 -6.58 1.71 5.30
N PHE A 80 -6.88 2.33 4.16
CA PHE A 80 -5.92 2.79 3.15
C PHE A 80 -6.47 3.98 2.37
N GLU A 81 -5.58 4.71 1.74
CA GLU A 81 -5.92 5.77 0.77
C GLU A 81 -4.81 5.89 -0.28
N VAL A 82 -5.11 6.57 -1.37
CA VAL A 82 -4.13 6.87 -2.42
C VAL A 82 -3.77 8.35 -2.33
N ILE A 83 -2.51 8.63 -2.06
CA ILE A 83 -1.96 9.98 -2.00
C ILE A 83 -1.14 10.24 -3.27
N ARG A 84 -1.38 11.37 -3.92
CA ARG A 84 -0.56 11.82 -5.04
C ARG A 84 0.57 12.70 -4.51
N VAL A 85 1.79 12.27 -4.77
CA VAL A 85 3.00 13.03 -4.47
C VAL A 85 3.42 13.75 -5.75
N GLY A 86 3.51 15.08 -5.68
CA GLY A 86 3.85 15.92 -6.84
C GLY A 86 5.29 15.73 -7.31
N ASP A 87 6.19 15.62 -6.36
CA ASP A 87 7.62 15.48 -6.63
C ASP A 87 8.03 14.01 -6.56
N THR A 88 8.50 13.48 -7.68
CA THR A 88 9.03 12.13 -7.80
C THR A 88 10.45 12.19 -8.34
N ILE A 89 11.25 11.17 -8.08
CA ILE A 89 12.58 11.00 -8.68
C ILE A 89 12.51 10.00 -9.84
N PRO A 90 13.33 10.16 -10.88
CA PRO A 90 13.48 9.16 -11.95
C PRO A 90 13.86 7.79 -11.39
N TYR A 91 13.47 6.73 -12.09
CA TYR A 91 13.77 5.36 -11.66
C TYR A 91 15.28 5.10 -11.47
N GLU A 92 16.09 5.64 -12.35
CA GLU A 92 17.55 5.56 -12.34
C GLU A 92 18.18 6.20 -11.08
N ASP A 93 17.52 7.20 -10.51
CA ASP A 93 18.04 7.92 -9.35
C ASP A 93 17.73 7.20 -8.00
N PHE A 94 16.95 6.12 -8.04
CA PHE A 94 16.72 5.30 -6.82
C PHE A 94 17.97 4.56 -6.31
N HIS A 95 19.06 4.59 -7.04
CA HIS A 95 20.38 4.09 -6.63
C HIS A 95 21.28 5.20 -6.03
N ASP A 96 20.86 6.46 -6.13
CA ASP A 96 21.54 7.62 -5.53
C ASP A 96 20.98 7.93 -4.15
N GLU A 97 21.79 7.72 -3.12
CA GLU A 97 21.39 7.95 -1.72
C GLU A 97 20.97 9.42 -1.46
N VAL A 98 21.55 10.38 -2.16
CA VAL A 98 21.22 11.81 -2.00
C VAL A 98 19.84 12.10 -2.58
N ALA A 99 19.56 11.59 -3.81
CA ALA A 99 18.27 11.71 -4.47
C ALA A 99 17.16 11.02 -3.65
N VAL A 100 17.40 9.79 -3.21
CA VAL A 100 16.49 9.02 -2.35
C VAL A 100 16.23 9.72 -1.02
N GLY A 101 17.29 10.25 -0.38
CA GLY A 101 17.14 11.02 0.86
C GLY A 101 16.33 12.31 0.69
N GLY A 102 16.44 12.96 -0.46
CA GLY A 102 15.59 14.09 -0.85
C GLY A 102 14.12 13.70 -1.00
N TYR A 103 13.88 12.62 -1.73
CA TYR A 103 12.53 12.06 -1.95
C TYR A 103 11.86 11.61 -0.64
N PHE A 104 12.62 10.99 0.27
CA PHE A 104 12.09 10.61 1.58
C PHE A 104 11.59 11.81 2.38
N ARG A 105 12.30 12.93 2.36
CA ARG A 105 11.84 14.15 3.05
C ARG A 105 10.51 14.66 2.49
N VAL A 106 10.33 14.60 1.18
CA VAL A 106 9.04 14.95 0.55
C VAL A 106 7.94 14.01 1.02
N LEU A 107 8.18 12.70 1.04
CA LEU A 107 7.21 11.71 1.54
C LEU A 107 6.89 11.91 3.02
N GLU A 108 7.89 12.12 3.86
CA GLU A 108 7.74 12.38 5.29
C GLU A 108 6.87 13.62 5.56
N ASP A 109 7.09 14.70 4.81
CA ASP A 109 6.31 15.94 4.93
C ASP A 109 4.85 15.74 4.48
N VAL A 110 4.62 15.04 3.37
CA VAL A 110 3.28 14.73 2.87
C VAL A 110 2.51 13.89 3.89
N LEU A 111 3.13 12.81 4.38
CA LEU A 111 2.52 11.91 5.35
C LEU A 111 2.30 12.59 6.70
N LYS A 112 3.25 13.40 7.16
CA LYS A 112 3.12 14.16 8.39
C LYS A 112 1.91 15.11 8.36
N LYS A 113 1.72 15.82 7.25
CA LYS A 113 0.57 16.72 7.06
C LYS A 113 -0.74 15.93 6.99
N ARG A 114 -0.76 14.83 6.21
CA ARG A 114 -1.97 14.03 6.02
C ARG A 114 -2.44 13.36 7.32
N LEU A 115 -1.51 12.84 8.11
CA LEU A 115 -1.81 12.08 9.34
C LEU A 115 -1.90 12.96 10.59
N GLY A 116 -1.53 14.25 10.52
CA GLY A 116 -1.38 15.10 11.70
C GLY A 116 -0.33 14.58 12.68
N ALA A 117 0.67 13.83 12.17
CA ALA A 117 1.68 13.20 12.99
C ALA A 117 2.72 14.23 13.49
N SER A 118 3.22 14.04 14.70
CA SER A 118 4.32 14.85 15.22
C SER A 118 5.65 14.54 14.51
N SER A 119 5.83 13.29 14.06
CA SER A 119 7.03 12.83 13.37
C SER A 119 6.68 11.69 12.41
N VAL A 120 7.33 11.65 11.26
CA VAL A 120 7.33 10.55 10.29
C VAL A 120 8.77 10.31 9.89
N GLN A 121 9.18 9.06 9.76
CA GLN A 121 10.52 8.67 9.34
C GLN A 121 10.44 7.53 8.32
N ALA A 122 10.99 7.75 7.12
CA ALA A 122 11.25 6.70 6.15
C ALA A 122 12.55 5.98 6.51
N PHE A 123 12.52 4.66 6.64
CA PHE A 123 13.70 3.88 7.07
C PHE A 123 14.12 2.81 6.06
N ARG A 124 13.33 2.58 5.02
CA ARG A 124 13.63 1.58 4.01
C ARG A 124 12.88 1.83 2.70
N HIS A 125 13.52 1.56 1.60
CA HIS A 125 12.89 1.46 0.28
C HIS A 125 13.32 0.16 -0.41
N GLY A 126 12.61 -0.23 -1.46
CA GLY A 126 12.98 -1.31 -2.36
C GLY A 126 12.52 -0.94 -3.77
N VAL A 127 13.38 -1.21 -4.74
CA VAL A 127 13.09 -1.06 -6.17
C VAL A 127 13.03 -2.48 -6.76
N TRP A 128 11.96 -2.79 -7.49
CA TRP A 128 11.69 -4.11 -8.08
C TRP A 128 11.66 -4.04 -9.60
#